data_58b8250a01489d5dfaed3bbd4fa117c8
#
_entry.id   58b8250a01489d5dfaed3bbd4fa117c8
#
_cell.length_a   1.000
_cell.length_b   1.000
_cell.length_c   1.000
_cell.angle_alpha   90.00
_cell.angle_beta   90.00
_cell.angle_gamma   90.00
#
_symmetry.space_group_name_H-M   'P 1'
#
loop_
_entity.id
_entity.type
_entity.pdbx_description
1 polymer ?
#
loop_
_entity_poly.entity_id
_entity_poly.type
_entity_poly.pdbx_seq_one_letter_code
_entity_poly.pdbx_strand_id
1 'polypeptide(L)'
;MWLHDLTLIKESYEFDSVGNQTIKEIKTEVFCSCKSITRSEFYNAATTGFKPSIVFVINSFEYNNEEKVEFEEEVYKVIRTYSNSTDRIELICEKVLGIG
;
A
#
# COMPACT_ATOMS: atom_id res chain seq x y z
N MET A 1 15.96 10.03 -0.63
CA MET A 1 16.71 8.88 -1.15
C MET A 1 15.90 7.61 -1.03
N TRP A 2 15.87 6.82 -2.09
CA TRP A 2 15.09 5.59 -2.14
C TRP A 2 15.98 4.46 -1.64
N LEU A 3 15.68 3.93 -0.45
CA LEU A 3 16.55 2.98 0.22
C LEU A 3 16.04 1.54 0.21
N HIS A 4 14.78 1.33 -0.15
CA HIS A 4 14.16 0.03 0.00
C HIS A 4 13.36 -0.34 -1.23
N ASP A 5 13.20 -1.65 -1.45
CA ASP A 5 12.32 -2.18 -2.48
C ASP A 5 10.91 -2.34 -1.92
N LEU A 6 9.93 -2.01 -2.71
CA LEU A 6 8.52 -2.16 -2.34
C LEU A 6 7.79 -2.77 -3.52
N THR A 7 6.92 -3.73 -3.26
CA THR A 7 6.09 -4.32 -4.29
C THR A 7 4.66 -3.83 -4.13
N LEU A 8 4.16 -3.14 -5.15
CA LEU A 8 2.78 -2.69 -5.19
C LEU A 8 1.93 -3.83 -5.74
N ILE A 9 0.85 -4.16 -5.06
CA ILE A 9 -0.01 -5.27 -5.42
C ILE A 9 -1.39 -4.73 -5.78
N LYS A 10 -1.79 -4.94 -7.02
CA LYS A 10 -3.11 -4.56 -7.48
C LYS A 10 -3.90 -5.80 -7.83
N GLU A 11 -5.09 -5.93 -7.27
CA GLU A 11 -5.97 -7.04 -7.59
C GLU A 11 -6.92 -6.63 -8.71
N SER A 12 -7.10 -7.52 -9.66
CA SER A 12 -7.96 -7.32 -10.79
C SER A 12 -8.91 -8.52 -10.87
N TYR A 13 -10.17 -8.25 -11.18
CA TYR A 13 -11.18 -9.31 -11.27
C TYR A 13 -11.48 -9.57 -12.75
N GLU A 14 -11.41 -10.84 -13.12
CA GLU A 14 -11.68 -11.25 -14.49
C GLU A 14 -12.73 -12.36 -14.46
N PHE A 15 -13.54 -12.44 -15.53
CA PHE A 15 -14.51 -13.51 -15.70
C PHE A 15 -14.03 -14.43 -16.81
N ASP A 16 -14.13 -15.74 -16.58
CA ASP A 16 -13.78 -16.70 -17.61
C ASP A 16 -14.98 -16.89 -18.56
N SER A 17 -14.81 -17.80 -19.53
CA SER A 17 -15.82 -18.01 -20.55
C SER A 17 -17.12 -18.61 -20.03
N VAL A 18 -17.09 -19.20 -18.84
CA VAL A 18 -18.31 -19.75 -18.22
C VAL A 18 -18.84 -18.86 -17.11
N GLY A 19 -18.28 -17.64 -16.94
CA GLY A 19 -18.78 -16.67 -16.01
C GLY A 19 -18.22 -16.75 -14.60
N ASN A 20 -17.24 -17.61 -14.35
CA ASN A 20 -16.59 -17.68 -13.05
C ASN A 20 -15.65 -16.51 -12.87
N GLN A 21 -15.70 -15.88 -11.69
CA GLN A 21 -14.84 -14.77 -11.35
C GLN A 21 -13.49 -15.29 -10.87
N THR A 22 -12.43 -14.76 -11.43
CA THR A 22 -11.08 -15.06 -10.99
C THR A 22 -10.38 -13.76 -10.55
N ILE A 23 -9.47 -13.88 -9.62
CA ILE A 23 -8.70 -12.75 -9.11
C ILE A 23 -7.28 -12.86 -9.63
N LYS A 24 -6.83 -11.80 -10.28
CA LYS A 24 -5.46 -11.72 -10.79
C LYS A 24 -4.73 -10.63 -10.04
N GLU A 25 -3.56 -10.95 -9.52
CA GLU A 25 -2.71 -9.97 -8.86
C GLU A 25 -1.65 -9.47 -9.83
N ILE A 26 -1.52 -8.14 -9.90
CA ILE A 26 -0.48 -7.49 -10.68
C ILE A 26 0.49 -6.87 -9.69
N LYS A 27 1.74 -7.32 -9.75
CA LYS A 27 2.78 -6.85 -8.83
C LYS A 27 3.74 -5.96 -9.58
N THR A 28 4.01 -4.80 -9.02
CA THR A 28 4.93 -3.81 -9.59
C THR A 28 5.99 -3.49 -8.56
N GLU A 29 7.25 -3.67 -8.90
CA GLU A 29 8.34 -3.35 -7.99
C GLU A 29 8.75 -1.90 -8.17
N VAL A 30 8.84 -1.17 -7.05
CA VAL A 30 9.26 0.22 -7.03
C VAL A 30 10.24 0.41 -5.87
N PHE A 31 10.93 1.54 -5.89
CA PHE A 31 11.77 1.92 -4.76
C PHE A 31 10.97 2.84 -3.84
N CYS A 32 11.22 2.73 -2.56
CA CYS A 32 10.55 3.55 -1.57
C CYS A 32 11.50 4.02 -0.48
N SER A 33 11.08 5.03 0.26
CA SER A 33 11.65 5.34 1.56
C SER A 33 10.56 5.12 2.62
N CYS A 34 10.98 4.89 3.86
CA CYS A 34 10.06 4.62 4.95
C CYS A 34 10.05 5.79 5.91
N LYS A 35 8.88 6.10 6.44
CA LYS A 35 8.71 7.13 7.48
C LYS A 35 7.95 6.54 8.64
N SER A 36 8.21 7.10 9.82
CA SER A 36 7.42 6.75 11.00
C SER A 36 6.05 7.41 10.91
N ILE A 37 5.05 6.78 11.51
CA ILE A 37 3.72 7.35 11.63
C ILE A 37 3.78 8.55 12.56
N THR A 38 3.20 9.68 12.15
CA THR A 38 3.08 10.83 13.02
C THR A 38 1.98 10.58 14.06
N ARG A 39 2.07 11.27 15.19
CA ARG A 39 1.08 11.12 16.25
C ARG A 39 -0.32 11.49 15.76
N SER A 40 -0.45 12.59 15.03
CA SER A 40 -1.75 13.02 14.54
C SER A 40 -2.31 12.02 13.54
N GLU A 41 -1.47 11.44 12.67
CA GLU A 41 -1.93 10.42 11.72
C GLU A 41 -2.41 9.18 12.45
N PHE A 42 -1.69 8.76 13.49
CA PHE A 42 -2.09 7.61 14.29
C PHE A 42 -3.46 7.82 14.91
N TYR A 43 -3.70 9.00 15.51
CA TYR A 43 -4.99 9.28 16.13
C TYR A 43 -6.11 9.35 15.11
N ASN A 44 -5.86 9.98 13.96
CA ASN A 44 -6.87 10.08 12.92
C ASN A 44 -7.28 8.70 12.40
N ALA A 45 -6.32 7.83 12.20
CA ALA A 45 -6.62 6.48 11.74
C ALA A 45 -7.30 5.64 12.81
N ALA A 46 -6.88 5.81 14.08
CA ALA A 46 -7.44 5.04 15.19
C ALA A 46 -8.94 5.33 15.40
N THR A 47 -9.39 6.55 15.09
CA THR A 47 -10.81 6.87 15.23
C THR A 47 -11.67 6.12 14.23
N THR A 48 -11.09 5.61 13.16
CA THR A 48 -11.80 4.81 12.16
C THR A 48 -11.53 3.31 12.31
N GLY A 49 -10.81 2.91 13.35
CA GLY A 49 -10.54 1.51 13.63
C GLY A 49 -9.28 0.96 12.98
N PHE A 50 -8.52 1.80 12.28
CA PHE A 50 -7.27 1.37 11.65
C PHE A 50 -6.10 1.53 12.61
N LYS A 51 -5.07 0.71 12.40
CA LYS A 51 -3.84 0.74 13.21
C LYS A 51 -2.66 0.94 12.29
N PRO A 52 -2.38 2.19 11.86
CA PRO A 52 -1.29 2.43 10.93
C PRO A 52 0.04 2.04 11.58
N SER A 53 0.90 1.42 10.80
CA SER A 53 2.18 0.94 11.30
C SER A 53 3.38 1.54 10.59
N ILE A 54 3.23 1.96 9.34
CA ILE A 54 4.35 2.46 8.56
C ILE A 54 3.84 3.35 7.43
N VAL A 55 4.69 4.28 7.00
CA VAL A 55 4.43 5.11 5.83
C VAL A 55 5.52 4.83 4.80
N PHE A 56 5.10 4.48 3.59
CA PHE A 56 6.01 4.34 2.46
C PHE A 56 5.88 5.57 1.55
N VAL A 57 7.00 6.10 1.12
CA VAL A 57 7.02 7.23 0.19
C VAL A 57 7.58 6.73 -1.13
N ILE A 58 6.79 6.90 -2.20
CA ILE A 58 7.20 6.49 -3.54
C ILE A 58 6.95 7.63 -4.52
N ASN A 59 7.38 7.47 -5.75
CA ASN A 59 7.07 8.42 -6.81
C ASN A 59 5.58 8.32 -7.14
N SER A 60 4.92 9.46 -7.22
CA SER A 60 3.47 9.47 -7.43
C SER A 60 3.07 8.85 -8.76
N PHE A 61 3.90 9.00 -9.78
CA PHE A 61 3.57 8.44 -11.10
C PHE A 61 3.69 6.92 -11.17
N GLU A 62 4.29 6.31 -10.15
CA GLU A 62 4.39 4.85 -10.09
C GLU A 62 3.21 4.21 -9.36
N TYR A 63 2.41 5.01 -8.68
CA TYR A 63 1.28 4.50 -7.91
C TYR A 63 0.00 4.50 -8.76
N ASN A 64 -0.64 3.35 -8.87
CA ASN A 64 -1.86 3.17 -9.65
C ASN A 64 -3.02 2.69 -8.77
N ASN A 65 -3.16 3.27 -7.61
CA ASN A 65 -4.24 2.95 -6.66
C ASN A 65 -4.20 1.51 -6.15
N GLU A 66 -3.02 0.96 -6.06
CA GLU A 66 -2.86 -0.36 -5.45
C GLU A 66 -3.28 -0.31 -3.98
N GLU A 67 -4.04 -1.29 -3.54
CA GLU A 67 -4.56 -1.33 -2.19
C GLU A 67 -3.66 -2.08 -1.22
N LYS A 68 -2.69 -2.83 -1.74
CA LYS A 68 -1.77 -3.62 -0.93
C LYS A 68 -0.35 -3.40 -1.39
N VAL A 69 0.58 -3.55 -0.46
CA VAL A 69 2.01 -3.51 -0.76
C VAL A 69 2.70 -4.64 0.00
N GLU A 70 3.81 -5.10 -0.53
CA GLU A 70 4.64 -6.09 0.14
C GLU A 70 6.00 -5.48 0.42
N PHE A 71 6.45 -5.58 1.66
CA PHE A 71 7.71 -5.01 2.10
C PHE A 71 8.39 -5.98 3.05
N GLU A 72 9.62 -6.39 2.71
CA GLU A 72 10.39 -7.34 3.51
C GLU A 72 9.61 -8.59 3.89
N GLU A 73 8.95 -9.17 2.87
CA GLU A 73 8.16 -10.41 2.99
C GLU A 73 6.89 -10.25 3.84
N GLU A 74 6.50 -9.02 4.15
CA GLU A 74 5.25 -8.78 4.87
C GLU A 74 4.31 -7.96 4.02
N VAL A 75 3.01 -8.27 4.12
CA VAL A 75 1.99 -7.58 3.35
C VAL A 75 1.35 -6.50 4.21
N TYR A 76 1.18 -5.32 3.63
CA TYR A 76 0.54 -4.19 4.27
C TYR A 76 -0.64 -3.75 3.41
N LYS A 77 -1.66 -3.23 4.06
CA LYS A 77 -2.81 -2.64 3.39
C LYS A 77 -2.67 -1.12 3.40
N VAL A 78 -2.89 -0.50 2.26
CA VAL A 78 -2.87 0.95 2.15
C VAL A 78 -4.21 1.48 2.67
N ILE A 79 -4.18 2.18 3.79
CA ILE A 79 -5.42 2.70 4.39
C ILE A 79 -5.71 4.13 3.96
N ARG A 80 -4.70 4.88 3.57
CA ARG A 80 -4.90 6.18 2.93
C ARG A 80 -3.61 6.61 2.25
N THR A 81 -3.75 7.57 1.36
CA THR A 81 -2.61 8.15 0.67
C THR A 81 -2.58 9.65 0.92
N TYR A 82 -1.39 10.19 0.85
CA TYR A 82 -1.19 11.62 1.04
C TYR A 82 -0.15 12.11 0.05
N SER A 83 -0.53 13.06 -0.79
CA SER A 83 0.38 13.62 -1.77
C SER A 83 0.82 15.00 -1.31
N ASN A 84 2.06 15.12 -0.85
CA ASN A 84 2.57 16.38 -0.35
C ASN A 84 3.45 17.14 -1.37
N SER A 85 3.60 16.58 -2.57
CA SER A 85 4.29 17.23 -3.67
C SER A 85 3.80 16.62 -4.98
N THR A 86 4.20 17.20 -6.11
CA THR A 86 3.73 16.74 -7.41
C THR A 86 4.34 15.41 -7.84
N ASP A 87 5.48 15.05 -7.26
CA ASP A 87 6.21 13.86 -7.68
C ASP A 87 6.28 12.77 -6.64
N ARG A 88 5.75 12.98 -5.44
CA ARG A 88 5.82 11.98 -4.37
C ARG A 88 4.48 11.80 -3.70
N ILE A 89 4.21 10.56 -3.28
CA ILE A 89 3.00 10.20 -2.57
C ILE A 89 3.39 9.36 -1.36
N GLU A 90 2.70 9.58 -0.25
CA GLU A 90 2.88 8.80 0.97
C GLU A 90 1.75 7.80 1.07
N LEU A 91 2.11 6.55 1.30
CA LEU A 91 1.15 5.47 1.49
C LEU A 91 1.14 5.12 2.97
N ILE A 92 0.08 5.50 3.65
CA ILE A 92 -0.09 5.15 5.06
C ILE A 92 -0.66 3.75 5.12
N CYS A 93 0.07 2.84 5.72
CA CYS A 93 -0.22 1.42 5.64
C CYS A 93 -0.41 0.79 7.00
N GLU A 94 -1.24 -0.24 7.03
CA GLU A 94 -1.50 -1.07 8.18
C GLU A 94 -0.99 -2.47 7.88
N LYS A 95 -0.28 -3.08 8.83
CA LYS A 95 0.21 -4.43 8.63
C LYS A 95 -0.97 -5.40 8.61
N VAL A 96 -1.01 -6.23 7.57
CA VAL A 96 -2.00 -7.29 7.49
C VAL A 96 -1.52 -8.43 8.35
N LEU A 97 -2.25 -8.72 9.43
CA LEU A 97 -1.93 -9.85 10.27
C LEU A 97 -2.23 -11.11 9.48
N GLY A 98 -1.20 -11.89 9.26
CA GLY A 98 -1.36 -13.11 8.52
C GLY A 98 -2.36 -14.00 9.21
N ILE A 99 -3.39 -14.34 8.50
CA ILE A 99 -4.30 -15.35 8.98
C ILE A 99 -3.79 -16.63 8.40
N GLY A 100 -3.25 -17.37 9.26
CA GLY A 100 -2.77 -18.66 8.82
C GLY A 100 -3.89 -19.42 8.17
#